data_bb7b26c13e10d8a01a5e2d657f49f613
#
_entry.id   bb7b26c13e10d8a01a5e2d657f49f613
#
_cell.length_a   1.000
_cell.length_b   1.000
_cell.length_c   1.000
_cell.angle_alpha   90.00
_cell.angle_beta   90.00
_cell.angle_gamma   90.00
#
_symmetry.space_group_name_H-M   'P 1'
#
loop_
_entity.id
_entity.type
_entity.pdbx_description
1 polymer ?
#
loop_
_entity_poly.entity_id
_entity_poly.type
_entity_poly.pdbx_seq_one_letter_code
_entity_poly.pdbx_strand_id
1 'polypeptide(L)'
;RIVAIPHLLQDLPDLQTIILDDAFQHRTVNAGLNILLTEFSNIYAHDFFLPTGDLRDEKASAKRAQIIVVTKCPVDLSEQKKSEILRALKPLPLQSVFFTSIQYDTPYHIGNAKDKHVITQLDEVLLVCGIANPKPLKDFLLHNSATYYQQDFSDHHIFSIDDLKEI
;
A
#
# COMPACT_ATOMS: atom_id res chain seq x y z
N ARG A 1 5.97 17.86 -10.23
CA ARG A 1 5.08 18.12 -9.08
C ARG A 1 5.06 19.58 -8.68
N ILE A 2 6.19 20.24 -8.52
CA ILE A 2 6.25 21.66 -8.13
C ILE A 2 5.53 22.58 -9.14
N VAL A 3 5.55 22.26 -10.42
CA VAL A 3 4.84 23.00 -11.48
C VAL A 3 3.35 22.64 -11.52
N ALA A 4 3.00 21.39 -11.25
CA ALA A 4 1.61 20.92 -11.29
C ALA A 4 0.72 21.53 -10.20
N ILE A 5 1.29 21.79 -9.01
CA ILE A 5 0.52 22.34 -7.87
C ILE A 5 -0.09 23.71 -8.19
N PRO A 6 0.66 24.73 -8.72
CA PRO A 6 0.06 26.00 -9.10
C PRO A 6 -1.02 25.88 -10.18
N HIS A 7 -0.83 24.99 -11.17
CA HIS A 7 -1.86 24.74 -12.21
C HIS A 7 -3.13 24.16 -11.61
N LEU A 8 -3.00 23.15 -10.73
CA LEU A 8 -4.16 22.56 -10.03
C LEU A 8 -4.94 23.60 -9.21
N LEU A 9 -4.24 24.50 -8.52
CA LEU A 9 -4.88 25.58 -7.75
C LEU A 9 -5.53 26.63 -8.64
N GLN A 10 -5.02 26.85 -9.84
CA GLN A 10 -5.62 27.72 -10.85
C GLN A 10 -6.88 27.11 -11.46
N ASP A 11 -6.83 25.82 -11.79
CA ASP A 11 -7.93 25.10 -12.44
C ASP A 11 -9.05 24.74 -11.43
N LEU A 12 -8.69 24.54 -10.17
CA LEU A 12 -9.57 24.13 -9.08
C LEU A 12 -9.39 25.06 -7.87
N PRO A 13 -9.94 26.29 -7.91
CA PRO A 13 -9.71 27.31 -6.85
C PRO A 13 -10.26 26.92 -5.48
N ASP A 14 -11.25 26.02 -5.40
CA ASP A 14 -11.84 25.52 -4.16
C ASP A 14 -11.11 24.30 -3.59
N LEU A 15 -9.97 23.92 -4.17
CA LEU A 15 -9.19 22.76 -3.73
C LEU A 15 -8.59 23.00 -2.33
N GLN A 16 -8.98 22.18 -1.36
CA GLN A 16 -8.54 22.33 0.03
C GLN A 16 -7.32 21.46 0.37
N THR A 17 -7.14 20.35 -0.33
CA THR A 17 -6.07 19.38 -0.03
C THR A 17 -5.50 18.79 -1.29
N ILE A 18 -4.16 18.69 -1.35
CA ILE A 18 -3.43 17.99 -2.40
C ILE A 18 -2.67 16.83 -1.75
N ILE A 19 -2.96 15.61 -2.18
CA ILE A 19 -2.26 14.41 -1.75
C ILE A 19 -1.21 14.07 -2.82
N LEU A 20 0.04 13.93 -2.38
CA LEU A 20 1.15 13.51 -3.23
C LEU A 20 1.48 12.05 -2.91
N ASP A 21 1.20 11.16 -3.85
CA ASP A 21 1.58 9.76 -3.76
C ASP A 21 3.03 9.54 -4.21
N ASP A 22 3.73 8.62 -3.55
CA ASP A 22 5.14 8.27 -3.76
C ASP A 22 6.04 9.51 -3.88
N ALA A 23 5.94 10.41 -2.90
CA ALA A 23 6.56 11.72 -2.98
C ALA A 23 7.57 12.03 -1.88
N PHE A 24 7.75 11.14 -0.90
CA PHE A 24 8.56 11.42 0.29
C PHE A 24 10.00 11.81 -0.03
N GLN A 25 10.61 11.23 -1.08
CA GLN A 25 11.95 11.55 -1.55
C GLN A 25 12.05 12.93 -2.26
N HIS A 26 10.93 13.55 -2.63
CA HIS A 26 10.91 14.83 -3.32
C HIS A 26 10.96 16.01 -2.33
N ARG A 27 12.15 16.56 -2.13
CA ARG A 27 12.43 17.65 -1.17
C ARG A 27 12.08 19.05 -1.68
N THR A 28 11.73 19.19 -2.97
CA THR A 28 11.38 20.48 -3.59
C THR A 28 9.98 20.97 -3.22
N VAL A 29 9.12 20.08 -2.72
CA VAL A 29 7.81 20.42 -2.21
C VAL A 29 7.84 20.30 -0.69
N ASN A 30 7.50 21.39 0.01
CA ASN A 30 7.36 21.36 1.45
C ASN A 30 5.90 21.08 1.81
N ALA A 31 5.58 19.82 2.06
CA ALA A 31 4.23 19.42 2.45
C ALA A 31 3.94 19.79 3.91
N GLY A 32 2.69 20.17 4.20
CA GLY A 32 2.25 20.45 5.57
C GLY A 32 2.20 19.21 6.47
N LEU A 33 2.00 18.03 5.87
CA LEU A 33 2.02 16.73 6.54
C LEU A 33 2.79 15.73 5.69
N ASN A 34 3.76 15.04 6.29
CA ASN A 34 4.51 13.96 5.67
C ASN A 34 4.20 12.65 6.38
N ILE A 35 3.71 11.67 5.64
CA ILE A 35 3.44 10.32 6.10
C ILE A 35 4.47 9.40 5.44
N LEU A 36 5.25 8.68 6.25
CA LEU A 36 6.22 7.70 5.80
C LEU A 36 5.62 6.31 5.95
N LEU A 37 5.56 5.57 4.86
CA LEU A 37 5.13 4.17 4.87
C LEU A 37 6.35 3.24 4.90
N THR A 38 6.26 2.17 5.67
CA THR A 38 7.24 1.09 5.70
C THR A 38 6.53 -0.24 5.87
N GLU A 39 6.96 -1.27 5.17
CA GLU A 39 6.34 -2.59 5.29
C GLU A 39 6.84 -3.33 6.54
N PHE A 40 5.95 -4.10 7.18
CA PHE A 40 6.30 -4.96 8.32
C PHE A 40 7.39 -5.97 7.96
N SER A 41 7.34 -6.54 6.75
CA SER A 41 8.33 -7.51 6.26
C SER A 41 9.71 -6.91 5.97
N ASN A 42 9.76 -5.61 5.65
CA ASN A 42 10.99 -4.89 5.31
C ASN A 42 10.92 -3.45 5.83
N ILE A 43 11.11 -3.27 7.15
CA ILE A 43 11.12 -1.92 7.74
C ILE A 43 12.36 -1.14 7.29
N TYR A 44 12.17 0.13 6.91
CA TYR A 44 13.24 0.99 6.38
C TYR A 44 14.49 1.05 7.29
N ALA A 45 14.32 0.86 8.60
CA ALA A 45 15.42 0.90 9.55
C ALA A 45 16.46 -0.23 9.34
N HIS A 46 16.03 -1.38 8.81
CA HIS A 46 16.87 -2.54 8.52
C HIS A 46 17.25 -2.65 7.04
N ASP A 47 16.61 -1.87 6.18
CA ASP A 47 16.83 -1.94 4.74
C ASP A 47 18.10 -1.19 4.31
N PHE A 48 18.53 -1.41 3.08
CA PHE A 48 19.71 -0.83 2.47
C PHE A 48 19.36 0.00 1.24
N PHE A 49 20.30 0.84 0.79
CA PHE A 49 20.16 1.58 -0.46
C PHE A 49 20.16 0.66 -1.68
N LEU A 50 19.46 1.10 -2.72
CA LEU A 50 19.61 0.52 -4.05
C LEU A 50 21.09 0.45 -4.46
N PRO A 51 21.54 -0.65 -5.10
CA PRO A 51 20.76 -1.81 -5.55
C PRO A 51 20.69 -2.97 -4.53
N THR A 52 21.22 -2.83 -3.33
CA THR A 52 21.31 -3.90 -2.32
C THR A 52 20.05 -3.99 -1.43
N GLY A 53 19.19 -3.00 -1.47
CA GLY A 53 17.89 -2.92 -0.81
C GLY A 53 16.98 -1.99 -1.60
N ASP A 54 15.87 -1.57 -0.98
CA ASP A 54 14.81 -0.79 -1.64
C ASP A 54 14.82 0.70 -1.26
N LEU A 55 15.76 1.15 -0.41
CA LEU A 55 15.81 2.54 0.00
C LEU A 55 16.21 3.48 -1.14
N ARG A 56 15.36 4.47 -1.37
CA ARG A 56 15.55 5.57 -2.34
C ARG A 56 16.03 6.88 -1.69
N ASP A 57 16.06 6.94 -0.36
CA ASP A 57 16.52 8.11 0.41
C ASP A 57 17.21 7.63 1.70
N GLU A 58 17.97 8.50 2.36
CA GLU A 58 18.65 8.19 3.61
C GLU A 58 17.67 7.85 4.74
N LYS A 59 18.00 6.87 5.60
CA LYS A 59 17.22 6.55 6.81
C LYS A 59 16.94 7.79 7.66
N ALA A 60 17.88 8.71 7.72
CA ALA A 60 17.75 9.99 8.44
C ALA A 60 16.60 10.87 7.90
N SER A 61 16.20 10.69 6.65
CA SER A 61 15.08 11.40 6.04
C SER A 61 13.74 11.11 6.72
N ALA A 62 13.60 9.97 7.41
CA ALA A 62 12.44 9.65 8.21
C ALA A 62 12.12 10.72 9.28
N LYS A 63 13.10 11.51 9.69
CA LYS A 63 12.89 12.64 10.63
C LYS A 63 11.94 13.71 10.09
N ARG A 64 11.72 13.77 8.77
CA ARG A 64 10.77 14.71 8.14
C ARG A 64 9.31 14.29 8.28
N ALA A 65 9.06 13.02 8.56
CA ALA A 65 7.71 12.51 8.74
C ALA A 65 7.13 12.97 10.07
N GLN A 66 5.87 13.37 10.08
CA GLN A 66 5.07 13.53 11.29
C GLN A 66 4.42 12.21 11.69
N ILE A 67 4.14 11.37 10.70
CA ILE A 67 3.51 10.06 10.89
C ILE A 67 4.35 8.98 10.20
N ILE A 68 4.59 7.88 10.89
CA ILE A 68 5.18 6.66 10.34
C ILE A 68 4.11 5.58 10.40
N VAL A 69 3.82 4.91 9.29
CA VAL A 69 2.87 3.80 9.24
C VAL A 69 3.60 2.53 8.85
N VAL A 70 3.60 1.55 9.75
CA VAL A 70 4.06 0.20 9.47
C VAL A 70 2.88 -0.56 8.86
N THR A 71 2.99 -0.85 7.57
CA THR A 71 1.92 -1.45 6.78
C THR A 71 2.05 -2.96 6.68
N LYS A 72 0.97 -3.62 6.25
CA LYS A 72 0.92 -5.07 6.01
C LYS A 72 1.30 -5.89 7.25
N CYS A 73 1.00 -5.39 8.43
CA CYS A 73 1.20 -6.13 9.66
C CYS A 73 0.25 -7.34 9.75
N PRO A 74 0.64 -8.43 10.43
CA PRO A 74 -0.30 -9.44 10.86
C PRO A 74 -1.43 -8.83 11.70
N VAL A 75 -2.64 -9.39 11.59
CA VAL A 75 -3.81 -8.90 12.35
C VAL A 75 -3.60 -9.07 13.86
N ASP A 76 -2.92 -10.14 14.26
CA ASP A 76 -2.60 -10.52 15.63
C ASP A 76 -1.21 -10.05 16.09
N LEU A 77 -0.69 -8.95 15.54
CA LEU A 77 0.63 -8.42 15.86
C LEU A 77 0.76 -8.15 17.36
N SER A 78 1.66 -8.90 18.04
CA SER A 78 1.88 -8.81 19.47
C SER A 78 2.50 -7.48 19.91
N GLU A 79 2.21 -7.03 21.13
CA GLU A 79 2.78 -5.81 21.71
C GLU A 79 4.31 -5.88 21.85
N GLN A 80 4.84 -7.10 22.09
CA GLN A 80 6.28 -7.32 22.10
C GLN A 80 6.88 -6.99 20.74
N LYS A 81 6.27 -7.47 19.64
CA LYS A 81 6.76 -7.22 18.29
C LYS A 81 6.64 -5.75 17.88
N LYS A 82 5.55 -5.08 18.26
CA LYS A 82 5.40 -3.62 18.10
C LYS A 82 6.53 -2.88 18.81
N SER A 83 6.85 -3.27 20.05
CA SER A 83 7.94 -2.66 20.83
C SER A 83 9.32 -2.86 20.18
N GLU A 84 9.58 -4.03 19.59
CA GLU A 84 10.82 -4.30 18.83
C GLU A 84 10.94 -3.38 17.61
N ILE A 85 9.85 -3.23 16.85
CA ILE A 85 9.80 -2.35 15.69
C ILE A 85 10.02 -0.89 16.10
N LEU A 86 9.36 -0.41 17.15
CA LEU A 86 9.54 0.94 17.65
C LEU A 86 11.00 1.22 18.07
N ARG A 87 11.67 0.25 18.70
CA ARG A 87 13.10 0.36 19.03
C ARG A 87 13.99 0.44 17.78
N ALA A 88 13.63 -0.26 16.71
CA ALA A 88 14.35 -0.20 15.44
C ALA A 88 14.12 1.12 14.70
N LEU A 89 12.89 1.60 14.63
CA LEU A 89 12.50 2.84 13.96
C LEU A 89 13.04 4.08 14.67
N LYS A 90 13.17 4.05 16.01
CA LYS A 90 13.62 5.16 16.87
C LYS A 90 12.87 6.46 16.54
N PRO A 91 11.54 6.50 16.62
CA PRO A 91 10.78 7.69 16.26
C PRO A 91 11.15 8.88 17.17
N LEU A 92 11.08 10.07 16.62
CA LEU A 92 11.24 11.31 17.41
C LEU A 92 10.02 11.53 18.31
N PRO A 93 10.13 12.31 19.40
CA PRO A 93 9.02 12.54 20.35
C PRO A 93 7.74 13.10 19.73
N LEU A 94 7.85 13.82 18.60
CA LEU A 94 6.70 14.40 17.90
C LEU A 94 6.18 13.52 16.73
N GLN A 95 6.76 12.35 16.52
CA GLN A 95 6.33 11.42 15.48
C GLN A 95 5.35 10.42 16.06
N SER A 96 4.21 10.26 15.38
CA SER A 96 3.25 9.19 15.68
C SER A 96 3.55 7.96 14.84
N VAL A 97 3.51 6.76 15.44
CA VAL A 97 3.70 5.50 14.73
C VAL A 97 2.41 4.69 14.80
N PHE A 98 1.94 4.24 13.63
CA PHE A 98 0.77 3.40 13.49
C PHE A 98 1.13 2.06 12.86
N PHE A 99 0.37 1.02 13.21
CA PHE A 99 0.48 -0.32 12.65
C PHE A 99 -0.83 -0.64 11.95
N THR A 100 -0.77 -1.07 10.69
CA THR A 100 -1.94 -1.37 9.89
C THR A 100 -1.83 -2.74 9.25
N SER A 101 -2.93 -3.48 9.19
CA SER A 101 -3.07 -4.76 8.50
C SER A 101 -3.88 -4.59 7.22
N ILE A 102 -3.77 -5.58 6.32
CA ILE A 102 -4.65 -5.67 5.15
C ILE A 102 -5.94 -6.33 5.62
N GLN A 103 -7.07 -5.72 5.26
CA GLN A 103 -8.39 -6.30 5.42
C GLN A 103 -9.08 -6.33 4.07
N TYR A 104 -9.60 -7.49 3.69
CA TYR A 104 -10.40 -7.65 2.49
C TYR A 104 -11.87 -7.45 2.84
N ASP A 105 -12.55 -6.59 2.09
CA ASP A 105 -14.00 -6.38 2.17
C ASP A 105 -14.69 -7.28 1.14
N THR A 106 -16.02 -7.27 1.19
CA THR A 106 -16.87 -7.98 0.23
C THR A 106 -16.60 -7.46 -1.19
N PRO A 107 -16.21 -8.33 -2.14
CA PRO A 107 -16.04 -7.92 -3.52
C PRO A 107 -17.35 -7.44 -4.12
N TYR A 108 -17.25 -6.54 -5.08
CA TYR A 108 -18.39 -5.96 -5.78
C TYR A 108 -18.15 -5.94 -7.29
N HIS A 109 -19.25 -5.94 -8.04
CA HIS A 109 -19.17 -5.87 -9.49
C HIS A 109 -18.57 -4.55 -9.96
N ILE A 110 -17.57 -4.60 -10.86
CA ILE A 110 -16.80 -3.42 -11.30
C ILE A 110 -17.68 -2.31 -11.92
N GLY A 111 -18.76 -2.66 -12.59
CA GLY A 111 -19.73 -1.74 -13.17
C GLY A 111 -20.85 -1.30 -12.22
N ASN A 112 -20.95 -1.90 -11.03
CA ASN A 112 -22.01 -1.62 -10.06
C ASN A 112 -21.56 -1.95 -8.63
N ALA A 113 -21.04 -0.95 -7.91
CA ALA A 113 -20.55 -1.12 -6.55
C ALA A 113 -21.61 -1.54 -5.50
N LYS A 114 -22.91 -1.53 -5.86
CA LYS A 114 -24.00 -2.02 -5.00
C LYS A 114 -24.19 -3.52 -5.14
N ASP A 115 -23.71 -4.11 -6.23
CA ASP A 115 -23.77 -5.54 -6.49
C ASP A 115 -22.55 -6.21 -5.83
N LYS A 116 -22.77 -6.69 -4.62
CA LYS A 116 -21.76 -7.31 -3.76
C LYS A 116 -21.98 -8.82 -3.66
N HIS A 117 -20.90 -9.59 -3.71
CA HIS A 117 -20.94 -11.04 -3.54
C HIS A 117 -20.03 -11.46 -2.38
N VAL A 118 -20.59 -12.11 -1.37
CA VAL A 118 -19.80 -12.65 -0.25
C VAL A 118 -19.17 -13.96 -0.70
N ILE A 119 -17.85 -14.00 -0.77
CA ILE A 119 -17.11 -15.23 -1.07
C ILE A 119 -17.32 -16.24 0.07
N THR A 120 -17.70 -17.46 -0.28
CA THR A 120 -17.96 -18.56 0.65
C THR A 120 -17.14 -19.79 0.28
N GLN A 121 -17.10 -20.77 1.18
CA GLN A 121 -16.48 -22.08 0.95
C GLN A 121 -17.15 -22.93 -0.16
N LEU A 122 -18.22 -22.43 -0.79
CA LEU A 122 -18.88 -23.07 -1.92
C LEU A 122 -18.50 -22.43 -3.26
N ASP A 123 -17.83 -21.29 -3.24
CA ASP A 123 -17.49 -20.55 -4.46
C ASP A 123 -16.18 -21.04 -5.09
N GLU A 124 -16.20 -21.17 -6.40
CA GLU A 124 -15.00 -21.27 -7.23
C GLU A 124 -14.65 -19.87 -7.75
N VAL A 125 -13.41 -19.44 -7.54
CA VAL A 125 -12.98 -18.08 -7.85
C VAL A 125 -11.88 -18.10 -8.91
N LEU A 126 -11.99 -17.27 -9.94
CA LEU A 126 -10.88 -16.95 -10.83
C LEU A 126 -10.23 -15.64 -10.36
N LEU A 127 -9.01 -15.74 -9.85
CA LEU A 127 -8.21 -14.58 -9.47
C LEU A 127 -7.42 -14.08 -10.68
N VAL A 128 -7.76 -12.89 -11.15
CA VAL A 128 -6.99 -12.16 -12.17
C VAL A 128 -6.31 -10.98 -11.49
N CYS A 129 -4.99 -10.94 -11.49
CA CYS A 129 -4.26 -9.86 -10.84
C CYS A 129 -2.96 -9.49 -11.53
N GLY A 130 -2.65 -8.17 -11.53
CA GLY A 130 -1.38 -7.60 -11.97
C GLY A 130 -0.79 -6.70 -10.87
N ILE A 131 -0.57 -7.26 -9.67
CA ILE A 131 0.00 -6.57 -8.52
C ILE A 131 1.31 -7.21 -8.10
N ALA A 132 2.24 -6.40 -7.56
CA ALA A 132 3.60 -6.84 -7.21
C ALA A 132 3.63 -8.01 -6.21
N ASN A 133 2.70 -8.04 -5.25
CA ASN A 133 2.62 -9.12 -4.24
C ASN A 133 1.18 -9.61 -4.05
N PRO A 134 0.72 -10.60 -4.82
CA PRO A 134 -0.62 -11.17 -4.71
C PRO A 134 -0.77 -12.15 -3.53
N LYS A 135 0.30 -12.53 -2.83
CA LYS A 135 0.29 -13.58 -1.80
C LYS A 135 -0.78 -13.35 -0.73
N PRO A 136 -0.95 -12.17 -0.11
CA PRO A 136 -1.97 -11.99 0.92
C PRO A 136 -3.40 -12.22 0.41
N LEU A 137 -3.68 -11.85 -0.86
CA LEU A 137 -4.97 -12.10 -1.49
C LEU A 137 -5.18 -13.59 -1.80
N LYS A 138 -4.15 -14.28 -2.27
CA LYS A 138 -4.17 -15.73 -2.49
C LYS A 138 -4.42 -16.49 -1.18
N ASP A 139 -3.73 -16.11 -0.11
CA ASP A 139 -3.93 -16.68 1.22
C ASP A 139 -5.37 -16.46 1.72
N PHE A 140 -5.94 -15.27 1.49
CA PHE A 140 -7.34 -14.99 1.79
C PHE A 140 -8.30 -15.91 1.03
N LEU A 141 -8.13 -16.07 -0.29
CA LEU A 141 -8.98 -16.94 -1.12
C LEU A 141 -8.87 -18.40 -0.71
N LEU A 142 -7.66 -18.90 -0.42
CA LEU A 142 -7.46 -20.27 0.08
C LEU A 142 -8.27 -20.58 1.34
N HIS A 143 -8.52 -19.61 2.19
CA HIS A 143 -9.25 -19.79 3.44
C HIS A 143 -10.75 -19.52 3.31
N ASN A 144 -11.20 -18.82 2.26
CA ASN A 144 -12.57 -18.34 2.16
C ASN A 144 -13.35 -18.84 0.95
N SER A 145 -12.73 -19.54 0.00
CA SER A 145 -13.40 -20.14 -1.17
C SER A 145 -13.23 -21.66 -1.21
N ALA A 146 -14.04 -22.36 -2.00
CA ALA A 146 -13.92 -23.81 -2.24
C ALA A 146 -12.59 -24.11 -2.95
N THR A 147 -12.33 -23.35 -4.00
CA THR A 147 -11.08 -23.38 -4.76
C THR A 147 -10.88 -22.04 -5.46
N TYR A 148 -9.64 -21.72 -5.84
CA TYR A 148 -9.41 -20.62 -6.75
C TYR A 148 -8.42 -21.01 -7.85
N TYR A 149 -8.67 -20.48 -9.02
CA TYR A 149 -7.77 -20.51 -10.18
C TYR A 149 -7.07 -19.16 -10.25
N GLN A 150 -5.90 -19.10 -10.87
CA GLN A 150 -5.17 -17.83 -10.96
C GLN A 150 -4.68 -17.58 -12.38
N GLN A 151 -4.76 -16.31 -12.78
CA GLN A 151 -4.11 -15.78 -13.96
C GLN A 151 -3.32 -14.55 -13.53
N ASP A 152 -2.01 -14.68 -13.47
CA ASP A 152 -1.10 -13.64 -12.99
C ASP A 152 -0.59 -12.83 -14.18
N PHE A 153 -0.63 -11.50 -14.05
CA PHE A 153 -0.03 -10.54 -14.96
C PHE A 153 1.10 -9.80 -14.25
N SER A 154 1.96 -9.13 -15.03
CA SER A 154 3.02 -8.29 -14.47
C SER A 154 2.43 -7.14 -13.64
N ASP A 155 3.22 -6.62 -12.71
CA ASP A 155 2.84 -5.44 -11.93
C ASP A 155 2.52 -4.25 -12.85
N HIS A 156 1.44 -3.52 -12.55
CA HIS A 156 0.90 -2.45 -13.38
C HIS A 156 0.54 -2.85 -14.84
N HIS A 157 0.16 -4.13 -15.06
CA HIS A 157 -0.29 -4.59 -16.37
C HIS A 157 -1.49 -3.79 -16.87
N ILE A 158 -1.41 -3.33 -18.12
CA ILE A 158 -2.53 -2.67 -18.81
C ILE A 158 -3.28 -3.75 -19.58
N PHE A 159 -4.48 -4.10 -19.10
CA PHE A 159 -5.30 -5.15 -19.71
C PHE A 159 -5.77 -4.76 -21.12
N SER A 160 -5.49 -5.62 -22.07
CA SER A 160 -5.95 -5.53 -23.46
C SER A 160 -7.26 -6.31 -23.65
N ILE A 161 -7.88 -6.13 -24.83
CA ILE A 161 -9.05 -6.93 -25.23
C ILE A 161 -8.67 -8.41 -25.37
N ASP A 162 -7.44 -8.70 -25.75
CA ASP A 162 -7.00 -10.10 -25.94
C ASP A 162 -6.78 -10.77 -24.59
N ASP A 163 -6.25 -10.08 -23.60
CA ASP A 163 -6.17 -10.59 -22.21
C ASP A 163 -7.58 -10.94 -21.67
N LEU A 164 -8.59 -10.09 -21.97
CA LEU A 164 -9.97 -10.32 -21.54
C LEU A 164 -10.65 -11.49 -22.24
N LYS A 165 -10.14 -11.96 -23.39
CA LYS A 165 -10.65 -13.16 -24.08
C LYS A 165 -10.03 -14.44 -23.52
N GLU A 166 -8.87 -14.34 -22.88
CA GLU A 166 -8.17 -15.47 -22.25
C GLU A 166 -8.66 -15.71 -20.81
N ILE A 167 -9.29 -14.71 -20.20
CA ILE A 167 -9.97 -14.78 -18.88
C ILE A 167 -11.36 -15.36 -19.03
#